data_a299fbfbf21334d8a3c22d1d2ba64725
#
_entry.id   a299fbfbf21334d8a3c22d1d2ba64725
#
_cell.length_a   1.000
_cell.length_b   1.000
_cell.length_c   1.000
_cell.angle_alpha   90.00
_cell.angle_beta   90.00
_cell.angle_gamma   90.00
#
_symmetry.space_group_name_H-M   'P 1'
#
loop_
_entity.id
_entity.type
_entity.pdbx_description
1 polymer ?
#
loop_
_entity_poly.entity_id
_entity_poly.type
_entity_poly.pdbx_seq_one_letter_code
_entity_poly.pdbx_strand_id
1 'polypeptide(L)'
;ALNVAMAGQSPQNLRDWLAPQIPGAESLRKTLNTLANLWLIPYPETEQQRRRGIELAGDIALEDRIVLHWGMALANFPLFRTTTQAMGRLLRLHGDFLGQEISTRVLEYHGGSYTVVRCTERILQSVTAWNVICKESDHYRQATTYTVRKPELIEWLSETMLCREGENQKALIDLLRTNELFPFDLTTDAGMILHSSPKFQIFREGLDREMVKLVN
;
A
#
# COMPACT_ATOMS: atom_id res chain seq x y z
N ALA A 1 -13.66 6.51 -2.75
CA ALA A 1 -13.70 5.27 -3.52
C ALA A 1 -14.08 4.07 -2.64
N LEU A 2 -13.39 3.83 -1.50
CA LEU A 2 -13.73 2.69 -0.63
C LEU A 2 -15.19 2.71 -0.17
N ASN A 3 -15.71 3.84 0.32
CA ASN A 3 -17.12 3.95 0.72
C ASN A 3 -18.11 3.70 -0.44
N VAL A 4 -17.74 4.09 -1.66
CA VAL A 4 -18.52 3.79 -2.88
C VAL A 4 -18.51 2.29 -3.17
N ALA A 5 -17.35 1.62 -3.00
CA ALA A 5 -17.22 0.18 -3.13
C ALA A 5 -18.00 -0.58 -2.05
N MET A 6 -17.95 -0.15 -0.79
CA MET A 6 -18.73 -0.73 0.33
C MET A 6 -20.24 -0.62 0.08
N ALA A 7 -20.69 0.45 -0.56
CA ALA A 7 -22.09 0.65 -0.91
C ALA A 7 -22.52 -0.09 -2.21
N GLY A 8 -21.62 -0.86 -2.83
CA GLY A 8 -21.89 -1.55 -4.10
C GLY A 8 -22.16 -0.61 -5.27
N GLN A 9 -21.69 0.64 -5.19
CA GLN A 9 -21.94 1.67 -6.19
C GLN A 9 -20.88 1.64 -7.31
N SER A 10 -21.23 2.26 -8.43
CA SER A 10 -20.40 2.27 -9.64
C SER A 10 -19.34 3.38 -9.65
N PRO A 11 -18.35 3.32 -10.55
CA PRO A 11 -17.42 4.43 -10.77
C PRO A 11 -18.11 5.75 -11.17
N GLN A 12 -19.33 5.70 -11.74
CA GLN A 12 -20.10 6.90 -12.05
C GLN A 12 -20.50 7.67 -10.78
N ASN A 13 -20.91 6.96 -9.72
CA ASN A 13 -21.22 7.60 -8.43
C ASN A 13 -20.00 8.30 -7.82
N LEU A 14 -18.81 7.69 -7.97
CA LEU A 14 -17.56 8.34 -7.56
C LEU A 14 -17.29 9.60 -8.39
N ARG A 15 -17.51 9.55 -9.69
CA ARG A 15 -17.34 10.71 -10.58
C ARG A 15 -18.27 11.85 -10.20
N ASP A 16 -19.54 11.58 -9.96
CA ASP A 16 -20.54 12.58 -9.61
C ASP A 16 -20.20 13.27 -8.28
N TRP A 17 -19.64 12.51 -7.34
CA TRP A 17 -19.14 13.05 -6.08
C TRP A 17 -17.86 13.89 -6.24
N LEU A 18 -16.94 13.51 -7.13
CA LEU A 18 -15.66 14.19 -7.33
C LEU A 18 -15.80 15.46 -8.20
N ALA A 19 -16.72 15.45 -9.17
CA ALA A 19 -16.82 16.51 -10.17
C ALA A 19 -16.95 17.93 -9.59
N PRO A 20 -17.73 18.18 -8.52
CA PRO A 20 -17.81 19.51 -7.91
C PRO A 20 -16.52 19.94 -7.19
N GLN A 21 -15.66 18.98 -6.83
CA GLN A 21 -14.48 19.21 -6.00
C GLN A 21 -13.18 19.36 -6.82
N ILE A 22 -13.18 18.88 -8.06
CA ILE A 22 -11.98 18.85 -8.91
C ILE A 22 -12.25 19.66 -10.17
N PRO A 23 -11.76 20.89 -10.24
CA PRO A 23 -11.85 21.69 -11.46
C PRO A 23 -10.98 21.11 -12.57
N GLY A 24 -11.53 21.01 -13.76
CA GLY A 24 -10.82 20.55 -14.95
C GLY A 24 -11.04 19.06 -15.26
N ALA A 25 -11.55 18.80 -16.46
CA ALA A 25 -11.95 17.47 -16.93
C ALA A 25 -10.79 16.45 -16.90
N GLU A 26 -9.57 16.86 -17.24
CA GLU A 26 -8.40 15.99 -17.29
C GLU A 26 -7.94 15.61 -15.88
N SER A 27 -7.95 16.54 -14.93
CA SER A 27 -7.63 16.26 -13.52
C SER A 27 -8.66 15.32 -12.90
N LEU A 28 -9.94 15.58 -13.14
CA LEU A 28 -11.03 14.70 -12.70
C LEU A 28 -10.87 13.29 -13.27
N ARG A 29 -10.62 13.17 -14.58
CA ARG A 29 -10.42 11.88 -15.24
C ARG A 29 -9.26 11.09 -14.62
N LYS A 30 -8.11 11.73 -14.40
CA LYS A 30 -6.92 11.07 -13.80
C LYS A 30 -7.19 10.64 -12.37
N THR A 31 -7.80 11.50 -11.55
CA THR A 31 -8.14 11.18 -10.16
C THR A 31 -9.16 10.04 -10.10
N LEU A 32 -10.20 10.11 -10.93
CA LEU A 32 -11.21 9.06 -11.01
C LEU A 32 -10.58 7.71 -11.36
N ASN A 33 -9.73 7.66 -12.40
CA ASN A 33 -9.07 6.42 -12.80
C ASN A 33 -8.22 5.84 -11.66
N THR A 34 -7.44 6.66 -10.98
CA THR A 34 -6.61 6.19 -9.86
C THR A 34 -7.46 5.61 -8.73
N LEU A 35 -8.49 6.33 -8.31
CA LEU A 35 -9.37 5.89 -7.22
C LEU A 35 -10.26 4.70 -7.59
N ALA A 36 -10.71 4.64 -8.85
CA ALA A 36 -11.48 3.51 -9.35
C ALA A 36 -10.61 2.25 -9.43
N ASN A 37 -9.40 2.36 -9.97
CA ASN A 37 -8.46 1.24 -10.03
C ASN A 37 -8.00 0.77 -8.65
N LEU A 38 -8.12 1.60 -7.63
CA LEU A 38 -7.79 1.18 -6.26
C LEU A 38 -8.89 0.28 -5.66
N TRP A 39 -10.20 0.59 -5.89
CA TRP A 39 -11.29 -0.06 -5.17
C TRP A 39 -12.49 -0.51 -6.01
N LEU A 40 -12.71 0.04 -7.19
CA LEU A 40 -13.95 -0.18 -7.94
C LEU A 40 -13.77 -1.06 -9.18
N ILE A 41 -12.57 -1.02 -9.79
CA ILE A 41 -12.25 -1.83 -10.96
C ILE A 41 -11.37 -2.99 -10.50
N PRO A 42 -11.87 -4.22 -10.57
CA PRO A 42 -11.11 -5.38 -10.12
C PRO A 42 -9.94 -5.68 -11.06
N TYR A 43 -8.78 -5.96 -10.47
CA TYR A 43 -7.68 -6.64 -11.14
C TYR A 43 -7.80 -8.13 -10.80
N PRO A 44 -7.74 -9.05 -11.77
CA PRO A 44 -7.91 -10.48 -11.51
C PRO A 44 -7.00 -11.00 -10.38
N GLU A 45 -5.77 -10.54 -10.35
CA GLU A 45 -4.74 -10.98 -9.42
C GLU A 45 -5.01 -10.52 -7.97
N THR A 46 -5.74 -9.43 -7.79
CA THR A 46 -5.98 -8.81 -6.47
C THR A 46 -7.47 -8.72 -6.09
N GLU A 47 -8.34 -9.35 -6.88
CA GLU A 47 -9.80 -9.26 -6.67
C GLU A 47 -10.23 -9.84 -5.32
N GLN A 48 -9.65 -10.95 -4.90
CA GLN A 48 -9.95 -11.57 -3.61
C GLN A 48 -9.57 -10.63 -2.45
N GLN A 49 -8.39 -10.03 -2.53
CA GLN A 49 -7.89 -9.08 -1.52
C GLN A 49 -8.75 -7.81 -1.49
N ARG A 50 -9.19 -7.33 -2.66
CA ARG A 50 -10.08 -6.18 -2.76
C ARG A 50 -11.42 -6.46 -2.06
N ARG A 51 -12.07 -7.60 -2.34
CA ARG A 51 -13.33 -7.99 -1.69
C ARG A 51 -13.19 -8.08 -0.18
N ARG A 52 -12.18 -8.79 0.30
CA ARG A 52 -11.90 -8.88 1.73
C ARG A 52 -11.58 -7.53 2.36
N GLY A 53 -10.84 -6.67 1.67
CA GLY A 53 -10.56 -5.31 2.15
C GLY A 53 -11.84 -4.46 2.28
N ILE A 54 -12.80 -4.63 1.38
CA ILE A 54 -14.12 -3.97 1.46
C ILE A 54 -14.92 -4.49 2.66
N GLU A 55 -14.92 -5.79 2.91
CA GLU A 55 -15.57 -6.41 4.07
C GLU A 55 -14.93 -5.91 5.37
N LEU A 56 -13.62 -5.98 5.50
CA LEU A 56 -12.89 -5.50 6.67
C LEU A 56 -13.13 -4.01 6.95
N ALA A 57 -13.32 -3.20 5.91
CA ALA A 57 -13.57 -1.77 6.06
C ALA A 57 -14.86 -1.46 6.85
N GLY A 58 -15.82 -2.41 6.90
CA GLY A 58 -17.03 -2.31 7.72
C GLY A 58 -16.77 -2.51 9.21
N ASP A 59 -15.75 -3.29 9.57
CA ASP A 59 -15.50 -3.77 10.92
C ASP A 59 -14.33 -3.08 11.63
N ILE A 60 -13.69 -2.11 10.96
CA ILE A 60 -12.55 -1.38 11.51
C ILE A 60 -12.85 0.11 11.65
N ALA A 61 -12.10 0.77 12.54
CA ALA A 61 -12.18 2.22 12.73
C ALA A 61 -11.71 2.97 11.47
N LEU A 62 -12.16 4.21 11.30
CA LEU A 62 -11.81 5.01 10.11
C LEU A 62 -10.30 5.24 10.00
N GLU A 63 -9.64 5.44 11.12
CA GLU A 63 -8.19 5.62 11.20
C GLU A 63 -7.41 4.38 10.76
N ASP A 64 -7.95 3.17 10.97
CA ASP A 64 -7.32 1.91 10.55
C ASP A 64 -7.45 1.66 9.04
N ARG A 65 -8.36 2.34 8.36
CA ARG A 65 -8.59 2.18 6.90
C ARG A 65 -7.40 2.58 6.05
N ILE A 66 -6.45 3.34 6.62
CA ILE A 66 -5.20 3.66 5.92
C ILE A 66 -4.43 2.37 5.55
N VAL A 67 -4.49 1.33 6.38
CA VAL A 67 -3.85 0.02 6.12
C VAL A 67 -4.42 -0.59 4.84
N LEU A 68 -5.76 -0.53 4.67
CA LEU A 68 -6.44 -1.06 3.50
C LEU A 68 -6.09 -0.26 2.23
N HIS A 69 -6.10 1.07 2.30
CA HIS A 69 -5.70 1.90 1.16
C HIS A 69 -4.26 1.65 0.75
N TRP A 70 -3.37 1.52 1.72
CA TRP A 70 -1.96 1.27 1.50
C TRP A 70 -1.71 -0.09 0.86
N GLY A 71 -2.28 -1.16 1.42
CA GLY A 71 -2.14 -2.52 0.89
C GLY A 71 -2.63 -2.63 -0.55
N MET A 72 -3.82 -2.10 -0.85
CA MET A 72 -4.33 -2.10 -2.23
C MET A 72 -3.48 -1.23 -3.17
N ALA A 73 -2.94 -0.11 -2.70
CA ALA A 73 -2.02 0.70 -3.49
C ALA A 73 -0.70 -0.02 -3.78
N LEU A 74 -0.16 -0.74 -2.80
CA LEU A 74 1.01 -1.61 -2.99
C LEU A 74 0.72 -2.73 -4.00
N ALA A 75 -0.47 -3.32 -3.96
CA ALA A 75 -0.85 -4.39 -4.86
C ALA A 75 -1.05 -3.91 -6.31
N ASN A 76 -1.79 -2.83 -6.49
CA ASN A 76 -2.28 -2.40 -7.81
C ASN A 76 -1.35 -1.42 -8.53
N PHE A 77 -0.43 -0.74 -7.81
CA PHE A 77 0.42 0.31 -8.41
C PHE A 77 1.91 0.03 -8.19
N PRO A 78 2.61 -0.57 -9.17
CA PRO A 78 4.05 -0.86 -9.07
C PRO A 78 4.89 0.37 -8.73
N LEU A 79 4.55 1.54 -9.27
CA LEU A 79 5.26 2.78 -8.99
C LEU A 79 5.07 3.23 -7.53
N PHE A 80 3.88 3.04 -6.95
CA PHE A 80 3.64 3.32 -5.53
C PHE A 80 4.55 2.46 -4.65
N ARG A 81 4.64 1.18 -4.95
CA ARG A 81 5.51 0.21 -4.25
C ARG A 81 6.98 0.63 -4.28
N THR A 82 7.53 0.89 -5.48
CA THR A 82 8.93 1.31 -5.60
C THR A 82 9.19 2.61 -4.86
N THR A 83 8.25 3.55 -4.92
CA THR A 83 8.35 4.83 -4.23
C THR A 83 8.34 4.65 -2.71
N THR A 84 7.40 3.86 -2.17
CA THR A 84 7.30 3.61 -0.72
C THR A 84 8.47 2.79 -0.19
N GLN A 85 8.99 1.84 -0.98
CA GLN A 85 10.21 1.10 -0.65
C GLN A 85 11.42 2.04 -0.53
N ALA A 86 11.58 2.98 -1.46
CA ALA A 86 12.64 3.97 -1.40
C ALA A 86 12.50 4.90 -0.19
N MET A 87 11.29 5.40 0.07
CA MET A 87 10.99 6.22 1.25
C MET A 87 11.32 5.50 2.55
N GLY A 88 10.77 4.30 2.75
CA GLY A 88 10.98 3.53 3.98
C GLY A 88 12.44 3.17 4.21
N ARG A 89 13.19 2.90 3.13
CA ARG A 89 14.64 2.67 3.23
C ARG A 89 15.38 3.90 3.73
N LEU A 90 15.11 5.09 3.16
CA LEU A 90 15.79 6.32 3.55
C LEU A 90 15.40 6.76 4.97
N LEU A 91 14.12 6.70 5.31
CA LEU A 91 13.63 7.01 6.65
C LEU A 91 14.30 6.13 7.71
N ARG A 92 14.46 4.83 7.43
CA ARG A 92 15.13 3.91 8.36
C ARG A 92 16.63 4.18 8.49
N LEU A 93 17.30 4.62 7.43
CA LEU A 93 18.74 4.84 7.42
C LEU A 93 19.14 6.23 7.92
N HIS A 94 18.34 7.25 7.59
CA HIS A 94 18.71 8.66 7.80
C HIS A 94 17.70 9.44 8.65
N GLY A 95 16.49 8.90 8.83
CA GLY A 95 15.38 9.58 9.51
C GLY A 95 14.64 10.58 8.64
N ASP A 96 15.20 10.97 7.50
CA ASP A 96 14.58 11.87 6.53
C ASP A 96 15.06 11.58 5.09
N PHE A 97 14.47 12.29 4.11
CA PHE A 97 14.90 12.24 2.72
C PHE A 97 14.50 13.51 1.94
N LEU A 98 15.18 13.75 0.84
CA LEU A 98 14.79 14.77 -0.15
C LEU A 98 13.89 14.14 -1.22
N GLY A 99 12.87 14.88 -1.69
CA GLY A 99 11.99 14.39 -2.77
C GLY A 99 12.75 14.01 -4.03
N GLN A 100 13.86 14.70 -4.32
CA GLN A 100 14.74 14.40 -5.45
C GLN A 100 15.44 13.04 -5.31
N GLU A 101 15.83 12.65 -4.08
CA GLU A 101 16.46 11.33 -3.85
C GLU A 101 15.50 10.18 -4.17
N ILE A 102 14.21 10.35 -3.79
CA ILE A 102 13.18 9.39 -4.16
C ILE A 102 13.01 9.33 -5.67
N SER A 103 12.86 10.50 -6.33
CA SER A 103 12.69 10.56 -7.78
C SER A 103 13.83 9.88 -8.53
N THR A 104 15.09 10.11 -8.10
CA THR A 104 16.26 9.47 -8.71
C THR A 104 16.20 7.94 -8.61
N ARG A 105 15.92 7.38 -7.43
CA ARG A 105 15.82 5.92 -7.23
C ARG A 105 14.68 5.29 -8.02
N VAL A 106 13.55 5.98 -8.08
CA VAL A 106 12.39 5.50 -8.84
C VAL A 106 12.67 5.51 -10.34
N LEU A 107 13.37 6.54 -10.85
CA LEU A 107 13.79 6.63 -12.24
C LEU A 107 14.80 5.54 -12.61
N GLU A 108 15.75 5.22 -11.73
CA GLU A 108 16.71 4.12 -11.94
C GLU A 108 15.99 2.77 -12.13
N TYR A 109 14.88 2.55 -11.45
CA TYR A 109 14.12 1.30 -11.53
C TYR A 109 13.14 1.25 -12.72
N HIS A 110 12.41 2.35 -12.97
CA HIS A 110 11.32 2.40 -13.97
C HIS A 110 11.73 3.04 -15.31
N GLY A 111 12.96 3.49 -15.42
CA GLY A 111 13.42 4.25 -16.59
C GLY A 111 13.10 5.74 -16.51
N GLY A 112 13.91 6.52 -17.22
CA GLY A 112 13.89 7.98 -17.19
C GLY A 112 12.76 8.59 -18.01
N SER A 113 11.54 8.65 -17.48
CA SER A 113 10.45 9.36 -18.14
C SER A 113 9.88 10.48 -17.26
N TYR A 114 9.47 11.58 -17.91
CA TYR A 114 8.79 12.68 -17.24
C TYR A 114 7.52 12.24 -16.52
N THR A 115 6.82 11.25 -17.06
CA THR A 115 5.62 10.67 -16.43
C THR A 115 5.94 10.03 -15.09
N VAL A 116 7.06 9.28 -15.00
CA VAL A 116 7.50 8.65 -13.76
C VAL A 116 7.79 9.71 -12.70
N VAL A 117 8.50 10.79 -13.04
CA VAL A 117 8.76 11.90 -12.12
C VAL A 117 7.45 12.49 -11.58
N ARG A 118 6.53 12.82 -12.47
CA ARG A 118 5.24 13.42 -12.09
C ARG A 118 4.39 12.50 -11.22
N CYS A 119 4.40 11.20 -11.52
CA CYS A 119 3.69 10.22 -10.69
C CYS A 119 4.33 10.08 -9.30
N THR A 120 5.67 10.06 -9.21
CA THR A 120 6.39 10.04 -7.93
C THR A 120 6.05 11.26 -7.07
N GLU A 121 6.05 12.47 -7.67
CA GLU A 121 5.61 13.69 -6.97
C GLU A 121 4.17 13.57 -6.45
N ARG A 122 3.26 12.99 -7.24
CA ARG A 122 1.87 12.77 -6.81
C ARG A 122 1.76 11.76 -5.67
N ILE A 123 2.58 10.72 -5.67
CA ILE A 123 2.65 9.77 -4.56
C ILE A 123 3.12 10.49 -3.29
N LEU A 124 4.20 11.27 -3.36
CA LEU A 124 4.69 12.07 -2.22
C LEU A 124 3.59 13.01 -1.68
N GLN A 125 2.86 13.71 -2.56
CA GLN A 125 1.73 14.56 -2.17
C GLN A 125 0.62 13.76 -1.48
N SER A 126 0.30 12.56 -2.01
CA SER A 126 -0.76 11.71 -1.44
C SER A 126 -0.40 11.19 -0.05
N VAL A 127 0.82 10.68 0.13
CA VAL A 127 1.25 10.15 1.43
C VAL A 127 1.47 11.25 2.46
N THR A 128 1.79 12.49 2.02
CA THR A 128 1.78 13.68 2.88
C THR A 128 0.34 14.04 3.30
N ALA A 129 -0.60 14.05 2.36
CA ALA A 129 -2.01 14.32 2.66
C ALA A 129 -2.63 13.24 3.57
N TRP A 130 -2.11 12.02 3.57
CA TRP A 130 -2.50 10.94 4.50
C TRP A 130 -1.81 11.05 5.87
N ASN A 131 -1.03 12.10 6.10
CA ASN A 131 -0.25 12.31 7.33
C ASN A 131 0.72 11.16 7.66
N VAL A 132 1.21 10.48 6.62
CA VAL A 132 2.24 9.43 6.76
C VAL A 132 3.62 10.06 6.86
N ILE A 133 3.86 11.07 6.03
CA ILE A 133 5.07 11.90 6.07
C ILE A 133 4.68 13.37 6.18
N CYS A 134 5.59 14.18 6.71
CA CYS A 134 5.50 15.64 6.70
C CYS A 134 6.71 16.23 5.99
N LYS A 135 6.52 17.41 5.41
CA LYS A 135 7.60 18.16 4.76
C LYS A 135 8.03 19.31 5.66
N GLU A 136 9.33 19.35 5.99
CA GLU A 136 9.98 20.42 6.73
C GLU A 136 11.08 20.99 5.85
N SER A 137 10.89 22.22 5.37
CA SER A 137 11.73 22.82 4.33
C SER A 137 11.76 21.94 3.08
N ASP A 138 12.91 21.37 2.72
CA ASP A 138 13.08 20.48 1.56
C ASP A 138 13.10 19.01 1.92
N HIS A 139 13.15 18.67 3.21
CA HIS A 139 13.19 17.31 3.73
C HIS A 139 11.80 16.76 4.06
N TYR A 140 11.63 15.48 3.86
CA TYR A 140 10.45 14.72 4.31
C TYR A 140 10.85 13.82 5.46
N ARG A 141 10.00 13.78 6.50
CA ARG A 141 10.14 12.90 7.68
C ARG A 141 8.89 12.09 7.87
N GLN A 142 9.00 11.00 8.60
CA GLN A 142 7.82 10.26 9.02
C GLN A 142 6.99 11.11 10.00
N ALA A 143 5.71 11.31 9.69
CA ALA A 143 4.79 12.10 10.51
C ALA A 143 4.07 11.20 11.53
N THR A 144 3.57 10.05 11.07
CA THR A 144 2.77 9.14 11.89
C THR A 144 3.24 7.71 11.70
N THR A 145 3.29 6.95 12.81
CA THR A 145 3.39 5.50 12.81
C THR A 145 2.04 4.91 13.21
N TYR A 146 1.51 4.02 12.38
CA TYR A 146 0.23 3.35 12.63
C TYR A 146 0.49 1.95 13.18
N THR A 147 0.08 1.69 14.42
CA THR A 147 0.22 0.34 14.99
C THR A 147 -0.93 -0.54 14.52
N VAL A 148 -0.62 -1.60 13.79
CA VAL A 148 -1.59 -2.58 13.31
C VAL A 148 -1.66 -3.73 14.31
N ARG A 149 -2.77 -3.81 15.06
CA ARG A 149 -2.98 -4.82 16.12
C ARG A 149 -3.97 -5.91 15.76
N LYS A 150 -4.92 -5.63 14.84
CA LYS A 150 -5.97 -6.58 14.47
C LYS A 150 -5.38 -7.71 13.63
N PRO A 151 -5.52 -8.99 14.06
CA PRO A 151 -5.00 -10.13 13.31
C PRO A 151 -5.47 -10.16 11.86
N GLU A 152 -6.74 -9.83 11.64
CA GLU A 152 -7.37 -9.84 10.31
C GLU A 152 -6.71 -8.83 9.36
N LEU A 153 -6.26 -7.67 9.86
CA LEU A 153 -5.54 -6.68 9.07
C LEU A 153 -4.11 -7.10 8.77
N ILE A 154 -3.44 -7.74 9.73
CA ILE A 154 -2.08 -8.28 9.56
C ILE A 154 -2.10 -9.39 8.51
N GLU A 155 -3.04 -10.33 8.60
CA GLU A 155 -3.25 -11.38 7.60
C GLU A 155 -3.53 -10.78 6.22
N TRP A 156 -4.52 -9.88 6.15
CA TRP A 156 -4.94 -9.27 4.89
C TRP A 156 -3.80 -8.51 4.21
N LEU A 157 -3.03 -7.73 4.97
CA LEU A 157 -1.89 -6.98 4.45
C LEU A 157 -0.81 -7.94 3.93
N SER A 158 -0.53 -9.01 4.67
CA SER A 158 0.43 -10.05 4.29
C SER A 158 0.00 -10.79 3.03
N GLU A 159 -1.28 -11.17 2.91
CA GLU A 159 -1.84 -11.75 1.69
C GLU A 159 -1.69 -10.80 0.50
N THR A 160 -2.07 -9.53 0.68
CA THR A 160 -1.99 -8.50 -0.36
C THR A 160 -0.56 -8.31 -0.86
N MET A 161 0.43 -8.52 -0.01
CA MET A 161 1.83 -8.44 -0.39
C MET A 161 2.37 -9.70 -1.07
N LEU A 162 1.81 -10.87 -0.75
CA LEU A 162 2.23 -12.16 -1.33
C LEU A 162 1.52 -12.48 -2.65
N CYS A 163 0.29 -11.98 -2.90
CA CYS A 163 -0.44 -12.26 -4.13
C CYS A 163 0.12 -11.53 -5.36
N ARG A 164 1.11 -10.66 -5.18
CA ARG A 164 1.75 -9.91 -6.24
C ARG A 164 2.90 -10.70 -6.87
N GLU A 165 3.14 -10.50 -8.16
CA GLU A 165 4.40 -10.82 -8.86
C GLU A 165 4.73 -12.28 -9.14
N GLY A 166 3.81 -13.22 -8.95
CA GLY A 166 4.13 -14.63 -9.13
C GLY A 166 5.16 -15.18 -8.13
N GLU A 167 5.62 -14.36 -7.19
CA GLU A 167 6.38 -14.80 -6.02
C GLU A 167 5.40 -15.24 -4.93
N ASN A 168 4.89 -16.45 -5.05
CA ASN A 168 3.96 -17.01 -4.08
C ASN A 168 4.58 -17.24 -2.69
N GLN A 169 5.85 -16.90 -2.49
CA GLN A 169 6.57 -17.11 -1.24
C GLN A 169 7.61 -16.02 -0.97
N LYS A 170 7.85 -15.74 0.31
CA LYS A 170 8.85 -14.77 0.79
C LYS A 170 9.38 -15.22 2.15
N ALA A 171 10.58 -14.77 2.53
CA ALA A 171 11.00 -14.96 3.92
C ALA A 171 10.07 -14.20 4.86
N LEU A 172 9.62 -14.86 5.93
CA LEU A 172 8.65 -14.30 6.89
C LEU A 172 9.15 -12.97 7.47
N ILE A 173 10.41 -12.91 7.83
CA ILE A 173 11.01 -11.67 8.36
C ILE A 173 11.04 -10.54 7.32
N ASP A 174 11.30 -10.87 6.05
CA ASP A 174 11.33 -9.89 4.97
C ASP A 174 9.92 -9.40 4.63
N LEU A 175 8.90 -10.23 4.78
CA LEU A 175 7.51 -9.85 4.62
C LEU A 175 7.08 -8.85 5.69
N LEU A 176 7.37 -9.16 6.96
CA LEU A 176 6.93 -8.38 8.12
C LEU A 176 7.73 -7.08 8.33
N ARG A 177 8.96 -7.02 7.83
CA ARG A 177 9.89 -5.88 8.00
C ARG A 177 10.27 -5.18 6.71
N THR A 178 9.47 -5.33 5.67
CA THR A 178 9.76 -4.66 4.39
C THR A 178 9.69 -3.14 4.53
N ASN A 179 10.54 -2.44 3.78
CA ASN A 179 10.54 -0.98 3.75
C ASN A 179 9.24 -0.39 3.22
N GLU A 180 8.50 -1.12 2.40
CA GLU A 180 7.21 -0.70 1.85
C GLU A 180 6.15 -0.48 2.93
N LEU A 181 6.32 -1.10 4.10
CA LEU A 181 5.42 -0.98 5.25
C LEU A 181 5.90 0.04 6.29
N PHE A 182 6.80 0.95 5.94
CA PHE A 182 7.42 1.89 6.87
C PHE A 182 6.44 2.67 7.78
N PRO A 183 5.21 3.03 7.34
CA PRO A 183 4.30 3.74 8.23
C PRO A 183 3.59 2.82 9.22
N PHE A 184 3.73 1.49 9.09
CA PHE A 184 3.03 0.52 9.94
C PHE A 184 4.00 -0.21 10.85
N ASP A 185 3.66 -0.20 12.12
CA ASP A 185 4.29 -1.03 13.14
C ASP A 185 3.36 -2.22 13.42
N LEU A 186 3.75 -3.38 12.88
CA LEU A 186 3.02 -4.62 13.12
C LEU A 186 3.34 -5.10 14.53
N THR A 187 2.33 -5.61 15.23
CA THR A 187 2.54 -6.15 16.59
C THR A 187 3.60 -7.25 16.62
N THR A 188 4.25 -7.40 17.77
CA THR A 188 5.35 -8.38 17.96
C THR A 188 4.94 -9.83 17.69
N ASP A 189 3.66 -10.13 17.79
CA ASP A 189 3.05 -11.44 17.54
C ASP A 189 2.59 -11.63 16.08
N ALA A 190 2.88 -10.68 15.19
CA ALA A 190 2.48 -10.78 13.77
C ALA A 190 2.95 -12.10 13.12
N GLY A 191 4.16 -12.55 13.44
CA GLY A 191 4.66 -13.86 12.99
C GLY A 191 3.79 -15.02 13.49
N MET A 192 3.39 -15.01 14.76
CA MET A 192 2.51 -16.04 15.33
C MET A 192 1.11 -16.02 14.72
N ILE A 193 0.59 -14.83 14.40
CA ILE A 193 -0.69 -14.68 13.71
C ILE A 193 -0.63 -15.39 12.36
N LEU A 194 0.41 -15.18 11.58
CA LEU A 194 0.57 -15.85 10.29
C LEU A 194 0.79 -17.38 10.43
N HIS A 195 1.52 -17.81 11.45
CA HIS A 195 1.69 -19.24 11.77
C HIS A 195 0.36 -19.94 12.12
N SER A 196 -0.54 -19.22 12.79
CA SER A 196 -1.84 -19.77 13.23
C SER A 196 -2.91 -19.71 12.16
N SER A 197 -2.69 -18.94 11.10
CA SER A 197 -3.68 -18.72 10.05
C SER A 197 -3.65 -19.83 9.00
N PRO A 198 -4.80 -20.45 8.67
CA PRO A 198 -4.89 -21.49 7.67
C PRO A 198 -4.61 -20.99 6.23
N LYS A 199 -4.49 -19.69 6.03
CA LYS A 199 -4.25 -19.06 4.73
C LYS A 199 -2.78 -19.08 4.33
N PHE A 200 -1.89 -19.30 5.28
CA PHE A 200 -0.45 -19.29 5.07
C PHE A 200 0.14 -20.66 5.37
N GLN A 201 1.04 -21.08 4.51
CA GLN A 201 1.92 -22.18 4.80
C GLN A 201 3.30 -21.61 5.14
N ILE A 202 3.76 -21.87 6.37
CA ILE A 202 5.11 -21.51 6.80
C ILE A 202 5.96 -22.77 6.84
N PHE A 203 7.15 -22.69 6.25
CA PHE A 203 8.10 -23.81 6.16
C PHE A 203 9.53 -23.27 6.27
N ARG A 204 10.46 -24.15 6.60
CA ARG A 204 11.87 -23.80 6.70
C ARG A 204 12.61 -24.08 5.40
N GLU A 205 13.41 -23.10 4.99
CA GLU A 205 14.36 -23.22 3.90
C GLU A 205 15.77 -23.04 4.44
N GLY A 206 16.58 -24.13 4.43
CA GLY A 206 17.88 -24.14 5.09
C GLY A 206 17.80 -24.20 6.61
N LEU A 207 18.84 -23.70 7.28
CA LEU A 207 18.99 -23.86 8.74
C LEU A 207 18.13 -22.86 9.55
N ASP A 208 17.99 -21.61 9.08
CA ASP A 208 17.44 -20.52 9.91
C ASP A 208 16.43 -19.63 9.18
N ARG A 209 15.99 -19.99 7.97
CA ARG A 209 15.11 -19.14 7.19
C ARG A 209 13.70 -19.70 7.14
N GLU A 210 12.76 -19.01 7.79
CA GLU A 210 11.33 -19.29 7.65
C GLU A 210 10.78 -18.61 6.41
N MET A 211 10.15 -19.41 5.55
CA MET A 211 9.46 -18.95 4.36
C MET A 211 7.96 -19.02 4.59
N VAL A 212 7.24 -18.04 4.05
CA VAL A 212 5.78 -17.99 4.06
C VAL A 212 5.26 -17.93 2.63
N LYS A 213 4.20 -18.69 2.35
CA LYS A 213 3.45 -18.64 1.11
C LYS A 213 1.95 -18.70 1.36
N LEU A 214 1.15 -18.25 0.40
CA LEU A 214 -0.29 -18.42 0.44
C LEU A 214 -0.65 -19.89 0.16
N VAL A 215 -1.65 -20.38 0.87
CA VAL A 215 -2.32 -21.66 0.57
C VAL A 215 -3.37 -21.35 -0.49
N ASN A 216 -3.24 -22.00 -1.65
CA ASN A 216 -4.20 -21.89 -2.76
C ASN A 216 -5.50 -22.65 -2.46
#